data_2c419d8bfc02d7812a47fd560e4e654b
#
_entry.id   2c419d8bfc02d7812a47fd560e4e654b
#
_cell.length_a   1.000
_cell.length_b   1.000
_cell.length_c   1.000
_cell.angle_alpha   90.00
_cell.angle_beta   90.00
_cell.angle_gamma   90.00
#
_symmetry.space_group_name_H-M   'P 1'
#
loop_
_entity.id
_entity.type
_entity.pdbx_description
1 polymer ?
#
loop_
_entity_poly.entity_id
_entity_poly.type
_entity_poly.pdbx_seq_one_letter_code
_entity_poly.pdbx_strand_id
1 'polypeptide(L)'
;MDWNSLPYDKIFVIVTVLVAGPGIIAGITVPAIGQAIVALSGLKAISRQPEAGDKINSIVLLSLAMLESLAIYVLAVILILVFANPMRSFILGS
;
A
#
# COMPACT_ATOMS: atom_id res chain seq x y z
N MET A 1 -1.25 21.10 -24.35
CA MET A 1 -1.81 19.77 -24.61
C MET A 1 -3.32 19.92 -24.79
N ASP A 2 -3.83 19.46 -25.89
CA ASP A 2 -5.27 19.50 -26.15
C ASP A 2 -5.91 18.17 -25.75
N TRP A 3 -6.62 18.18 -24.65
CA TRP A 3 -7.27 16.99 -24.10
C TRP A 3 -8.33 16.41 -25.03
N ASN A 4 -8.97 17.25 -25.84
CA ASN A 4 -10.01 16.80 -26.76
C ASN A 4 -9.45 16.05 -27.97
N SER A 5 -8.16 16.23 -28.27
CA SER A 5 -7.50 15.54 -29.38
C SER A 5 -6.86 14.22 -28.97
N LEU A 6 -6.79 13.91 -27.66
CA LEU A 6 -6.21 12.68 -27.18
C LEU A 6 -7.20 11.53 -27.27
N PRO A 7 -6.78 10.35 -27.74
CA PRO A 7 -7.64 9.15 -27.67
C PRO A 7 -8.01 8.85 -26.21
N TYR A 8 -9.23 8.37 -26.00
CA TYR A 8 -9.74 8.08 -24.67
C TYR A 8 -8.88 7.05 -23.93
N ASP A 9 -8.30 6.08 -24.64
CA ASP A 9 -7.42 5.09 -24.03
C ASP A 9 -6.16 5.72 -23.46
N LYS A 10 -5.58 6.72 -24.13
CA LYS A 10 -4.41 7.45 -23.62
C LYS A 10 -4.77 8.29 -22.41
N ILE A 11 -5.90 8.98 -22.44
CA ILE A 11 -6.40 9.74 -21.29
C ILE A 11 -6.60 8.80 -20.09
N PHE A 12 -7.21 7.64 -20.35
CA PHE A 12 -7.45 6.65 -19.30
C PHE A 12 -6.14 6.18 -18.66
N VAL A 13 -5.12 5.88 -19.48
CA VAL A 13 -3.81 5.45 -18.98
C VAL A 13 -3.14 6.56 -18.17
N ILE A 14 -3.17 7.80 -18.66
CA ILE A 14 -2.58 8.94 -17.95
C ILE A 14 -3.23 9.11 -16.59
N VAL A 15 -4.56 9.11 -16.53
CA VAL A 15 -5.30 9.26 -15.27
C VAL A 15 -4.99 8.11 -14.32
N THR A 16 -4.93 6.87 -14.82
CA THR A 16 -4.59 5.70 -14.01
C THR A 16 -3.22 5.86 -13.36
N VAL A 17 -2.21 6.30 -14.11
CA VAL A 17 -0.86 6.50 -13.58
C VAL A 17 -0.83 7.62 -12.55
N LEU A 18 -1.53 8.73 -12.83
CA LEU A 18 -1.59 9.86 -11.90
C LEU A 18 -2.28 9.52 -10.59
N VAL A 19 -3.22 8.59 -10.60
CA VAL A 19 -3.89 8.12 -9.38
C VAL A 19 -3.07 7.04 -8.69
N ALA A 20 -2.48 6.11 -9.46
CA ALA A 20 -1.75 4.98 -8.90
C ALA A 20 -0.49 5.40 -8.15
N GLY A 21 0.27 6.35 -8.70
CA GLY A 21 1.50 6.82 -8.05
C GLY A 21 1.25 7.42 -6.67
N PRO A 22 0.49 8.54 -6.57
CA PRO A 22 0.14 9.08 -5.26
C PRO A 22 -0.68 8.12 -4.40
N GLY A 23 -1.51 7.29 -5.01
CA GLY A 23 -2.32 6.31 -4.31
C GLY A 23 -1.50 5.30 -3.54
N ILE A 24 -0.43 4.76 -4.12
CA ILE A 24 0.42 3.80 -3.43
C ILE A 24 1.18 4.49 -2.29
N ILE A 25 1.66 5.71 -2.50
CA ILE A 25 2.34 6.47 -1.45
C ILE A 25 1.40 6.70 -0.27
N ALA A 26 0.18 7.16 -0.52
CA ALA A 26 -0.79 7.39 0.53
C ALA A 26 -1.19 6.09 1.23
N GLY A 27 -1.43 5.04 0.44
CA GLY A 27 -1.92 3.77 0.97
C GLY A 27 -0.91 3.01 1.82
N ILE A 28 0.39 3.17 1.57
CA ILE A 28 1.44 2.49 2.37
C ILE A 28 1.94 3.34 3.52
N THR A 29 1.68 4.66 3.52
CA THR A 29 2.16 5.57 4.57
C THR A 29 1.59 5.20 5.93
N VAL A 30 0.30 4.95 6.03
CA VAL A 30 -0.34 4.62 7.32
C VAL A 30 0.17 3.28 7.88
N PRO A 31 0.23 2.18 7.11
CA PRO A 31 0.86 0.95 7.60
C PRO A 31 2.32 1.14 8.00
N ALA A 32 3.08 1.96 7.26
CA ALA A 32 4.49 2.22 7.59
C ALA A 32 4.63 2.94 8.93
N ILE A 33 3.79 3.95 9.19
CA ILE A 33 3.76 4.63 10.49
C ILE A 33 3.37 3.65 11.60
N GLY A 34 2.36 2.81 11.35
CA GLY A 34 1.97 1.77 12.29
C GLY A 34 3.10 0.81 12.63
N GLN A 35 3.85 0.37 11.64
CA GLN A 35 5.01 -0.49 11.84
C GLN A 35 6.08 0.19 12.69
N ALA A 36 6.36 1.46 12.45
CA ALA A 36 7.31 2.22 13.23
C ALA A 36 6.88 2.31 14.70
N ILE A 37 5.60 2.58 14.95
CA ILE A 37 5.05 2.67 16.31
C ILE A 37 5.15 1.33 17.02
N VAL A 38 4.77 0.24 16.36
CA VAL A 38 4.82 -1.10 16.94
C VAL A 38 6.26 -1.50 17.27
N ALA A 39 7.19 -1.27 16.34
CA ALA A 39 8.60 -1.61 16.56
C ALA A 39 9.19 -0.83 17.74
N LEU A 40 8.94 0.48 17.80
CA LEU A 40 9.43 1.32 18.89
C LEU A 40 8.83 0.90 20.22
N SER A 41 7.53 0.64 20.27
CA SER A 41 6.83 0.20 21.47
C SER A 41 7.38 -1.14 21.95
N GLY A 42 7.64 -2.07 21.01
CA GLY A 42 8.21 -3.37 21.31
C GLY A 42 9.61 -3.27 21.89
N LEU A 43 10.47 -2.44 21.32
CA LEU A 43 11.83 -2.22 21.83
C LEU A 43 11.79 -1.64 23.23
N LYS A 44 10.93 -0.67 23.50
CA LYS A 44 10.78 -0.09 24.84
C LYS A 44 10.28 -1.14 25.83
N ALA A 45 9.33 -1.98 25.44
CA ALA A 45 8.80 -3.03 26.31
C ALA A 45 9.87 -4.05 26.66
N ILE A 46 10.68 -4.49 25.69
CA ILE A 46 11.77 -5.44 25.93
C ILE A 46 12.83 -4.83 26.85
N SER A 47 13.14 -3.54 26.69
CA SER A 47 14.11 -2.90 27.57
C SER A 47 13.65 -2.83 29.03
N ARG A 48 12.34 -2.77 29.25
CA ARG A 48 11.77 -2.77 30.62
C ARG A 48 11.59 -4.16 31.19
N GLN A 49 11.32 -5.15 30.33
CA GLN A 49 11.07 -6.53 30.72
C GLN A 49 11.86 -7.49 29.83
N PRO A 50 13.20 -7.54 30.00
CA PRO A 50 14.03 -8.39 29.15
C PRO A 50 13.66 -9.87 29.20
N GLU A 51 13.14 -10.32 30.33
CA GLU A 51 12.71 -11.71 30.53
C GLU A 51 11.49 -12.08 29.68
N ALA A 52 10.71 -11.10 29.23
CA ALA A 52 9.57 -11.30 28.35
C ALA A 52 9.94 -11.03 26.88
N GLY A 53 11.22 -10.86 26.55
CA GLY A 53 11.67 -10.46 25.23
C GLY A 53 11.16 -11.35 24.10
N ASP A 54 11.21 -12.66 24.29
CA ASP A 54 10.76 -13.59 23.23
C ASP A 54 9.27 -13.47 22.95
N LYS A 55 8.45 -13.35 24.00
CA LYS A 55 7.01 -13.17 23.85
C LYS A 55 6.68 -11.84 23.20
N ILE A 56 7.33 -10.75 23.63
CA ILE A 56 7.13 -9.42 23.07
C ILE A 56 7.54 -9.41 21.60
N ASN A 57 8.68 -10.02 21.27
CA ASN A 57 9.16 -10.09 19.90
C ASN A 57 8.17 -10.83 18.99
N SER A 58 7.58 -11.92 19.48
CA SER A 58 6.57 -12.67 18.70
C SER A 58 5.34 -11.81 18.40
N ILE A 59 4.87 -11.03 19.36
CA ILE A 59 3.72 -10.14 19.18
C ILE A 59 4.09 -9.02 18.20
N VAL A 60 5.29 -8.46 18.30
CA VAL A 60 5.77 -7.42 17.40
C VAL A 60 5.82 -7.95 15.97
N LEU A 61 6.40 -9.13 15.75
CA LEU A 61 6.50 -9.73 14.43
C LEU A 61 5.13 -9.99 13.81
N LEU A 62 4.19 -10.51 14.60
CA LEU A 62 2.82 -10.74 14.13
C LEU A 62 2.15 -9.42 13.74
N SER A 63 2.30 -8.40 14.56
CA SER A 63 1.72 -7.07 14.28
C SER A 63 2.33 -6.46 13.01
N LEU A 64 3.65 -6.57 12.84
CA LEU A 64 4.33 -6.08 11.63
C LEU A 64 3.84 -6.83 10.38
N ALA A 65 3.65 -8.15 10.49
CA ALA A 65 3.15 -8.94 9.37
C ALA A 65 1.73 -8.53 8.97
N MET A 66 0.86 -8.25 9.94
CA MET A 66 -0.50 -7.80 9.65
C MET A 66 -0.51 -6.41 9.01
N LEU A 67 0.33 -5.50 9.47
CA LEU A 67 0.46 -4.17 8.87
C LEU A 67 1.03 -4.25 7.47
N GLU A 68 2.01 -5.14 7.24
CA GLU A 68 2.56 -5.38 5.91
C GLU A 68 1.50 -5.91 4.95
N SER A 69 0.59 -6.76 5.43
CA SER A 69 -0.51 -7.28 4.61
C SER A 69 -1.39 -6.16 4.07
N LEU A 70 -1.63 -5.12 4.85
CA LEU A 70 -2.39 -3.94 4.38
C LEU A 70 -1.68 -3.25 3.23
N ALA A 71 -0.36 -3.09 3.33
CA ALA A 71 0.44 -2.50 2.25
C ALA A 71 0.42 -3.38 1.00
N ILE A 72 0.46 -4.69 1.16
CA ILE A 72 0.39 -5.64 0.05
C ILE A 72 -0.97 -5.55 -0.66
N TYR A 73 -2.07 -5.40 0.08
CA TYR A 73 -3.39 -5.20 -0.54
C TYR A 73 -3.42 -3.94 -1.40
N VAL A 74 -2.86 -2.83 -0.90
CA VAL A 74 -2.77 -1.59 -1.68
C VAL A 74 -1.94 -1.82 -2.94
N LEU A 75 -0.78 -2.46 -2.80
CA LEU A 75 0.07 -2.78 -3.93
C LEU A 75 -0.66 -3.64 -4.96
N ALA A 76 -1.38 -4.67 -4.52
CA ALA A 76 -2.12 -5.56 -5.42
C ALA A 76 -3.18 -4.78 -6.21
N VAL A 77 -3.93 -3.90 -5.55
CA VAL A 77 -4.94 -3.07 -6.23
C VAL A 77 -4.27 -2.16 -7.26
N ILE A 78 -3.17 -1.52 -6.89
CA ILE A 78 -2.45 -0.61 -7.80
C ILE A 78 -1.91 -1.38 -9.00
N LEU A 79 -1.34 -2.58 -8.80
CA LEU A 79 -0.84 -3.39 -9.90
C LEU A 79 -1.96 -3.81 -10.86
N ILE A 80 -3.14 -4.15 -10.33
CA ILE A 80 -4.30 -4.47 -11.16
C ILE A 80 -4.73 -3.26 -11.98
N LEU A 81 -4.76 -2.08 -11.38
CA LEU A 81 -5.14 -0.86 -12.08
C LEU A 81 -4.14 -0.48 -13.18
N VAL A 82 -2.85 -0.70 -12.92
CA VAL A 82 -1.80 -0.29 -13.87
C VAL A 82 -1.66 -1.30 -15.01
N PHE A 83 -1.64 -2.61 -14.72
CA PHE A 83 -1.27 -3.62 -15.70
C PHE A 83 -2.43 -4.42 -16.26
N ALA A 84 -3.53 -4.58 -15.53
CA ALA A 84 -4.61 -5.46 -15.90
C ALA A 84 -5.99 -4.86 -15.63
N ASN A 85 -6.11 -3.55 -15.72
CA ASN A 85 -7.30 -2.81 -15.31
C ASN A 85 -8.58 -3.38 -15.95
N PRO A 86 -9.42 -4.10 -15.20
CA PRO A 86 -10.62 -4.69 -15.74
C PRO A 86 -11.68 -3.66 -16.13
N MET A 87 -11.62 -2.46 -15.55
CA MET A 87 -12.54 -1.37 -15.87
C MET A 87 -12.26 -0.76 -17.23
N ARG A 88 -11.04 -0.94 -17.75
CA ARG A 88 -10.67 -0.38 -19.03
C ARG A 88 -11.55 -0.91 -20.15
N SER A 89 -11.71 -2.22 -20.24
CA SER A 89 -12.57 -2.81 -21.28
C SER A 89 -14.04 -2.47 -21.09
N PHE A 90 -14.50 -2.36 -19.84
CA PHE A 90 -15.87 -1.96 -19.54
C PHE A 90 -16.14 -0.52 -19.97
N ILE A 91 -15.23 0.40 -19.65
CA ILE A 91 -15.40 1.84 -19.94
C ILE A 91 -15.17 2.13 -21.42
N LEU A 92 -14.14 1.53 -22.02
CA LEU A 92 -13.73 1.82 -23.39
C LEU A 92 -14.39 0.89 -24.43
N GLY A 93 -15.11 -0.14 -23.99
CA GLY A 93 -15.79 -1.07 -24.89
C GLY A 93 -14.86 -2.00 -25.64
N SER A 94 -13.66 -2.22 -25.12
CA SER A 94 -12.66 -3.04 -25.81
C SER A 94 -12.01 -4.08 -24.91
#